data_47071bbef9d560fecfe05288115ab33b
#
_entry.id   47071bbef9d560fecfe05288115ab33b
#
_cell.length_a   1.000
_cell.length_b   1.000
_cell.length_c   1.000
_cell.angle_alpha   90.00
_cell.angle_beta   90.00
_cell.angle_gamma   90.00
#
_symmetry.space_group_name_H-M   'P 1'
#
loop_
_entity.id
_entity.type
_entity.pdbx_description
1 polymer ?
#
loop_
_entity_poly.entity_id
_entity_poly.type
_entity_poly.pdbx_seq_one_letter_code
_entity_poly.pdbx_strand_id
1 'polypeptide(L)'
;EKMTIVLADGIYIDTLNLSPRIQNQIRSLVAFDNPIFYKNNRLGYSNWNQPMVVYMGRDINDYIKIPRGLMEKISDKCSQANIPYEIIDKRERGKPVNVEFKGQLKDNQNTAVNELLKYDNGILNATTAFGKTVVASYLISKRKVSTLIVMQSVSLINQWVEELHKFLDINEELPTYQTKTGI
;
A
#
# COMPACT_ATOMS: atom_id res chain seq x y z
N GLU A 1 -21.92 14.00 15.02
CA GLU A 1 -21.03 14.03 13.85
C GLU A 1 -21.11 12.67 13.14
N LYS A 2 -21.27 12.66 11.81
CA LYS A 2 -21.21 11.45 10.98
C LYS A 2 -20.04 11.61 10.01
N MET A 3 -19.18 10.60 9.90
CA MET A 3 -18.00 10.62 9.04
C MET A 3 -18.27 9.87 7.74
N THR A 4 -17.97 10.46 6.61
CA THR A 4 -17.97 9.76 5.31
C THR A 4 -16.52 9.44 4.92
N ILE A 5 -16.25 8.17 4.63
CA ILE A 5 -14.95 7.65 4.26
C ILE A 5 -15.05 7.09 2.85
N VAL A 6 -14.25 7.63 1.92
CA VAL A 6 -14.17 7.13 0.55
C VAL A 6 -12.84 6.37 0.37
N LEU A 7 -12.94 5.09 0.02
CA LEU A 7 -11.78 4.25 -0.32
C LEU A 7 -11.52 4.33 -1.82
N ALA A 8 -10.34 4.80 -2.21
CA ALA A 8 -9.91 4.87 -3.62
C ALA A 8 -8.40 4.57 -3.72
N ASP A 9 -7.62 5.43 -4.36
CA ASP A 9 -6.14 5.40 -4.36
C ASP A 9 -5.52 5.79 -3.00
N GLY A 10 -6.36 6.20 -2.05
CA GLY A 10 -6.11 6.49 -0.65
C GLY A 10 -7.39 6.33 0.14
N ILE A 11 -7.37 6.74 1.40
CA ILE A 11 -8.55 6.90 2.25
C ILE A 11 -8.86 8.40 2.29
N TYR A 12 -10.02 8.79 1.80
CA TYR A 12 -10.50 10.17 1.81
C TYR A 12 -11.56 10.31 2.90
N ILE A 13 -11.33 11.23 3.83
CA ILE A 13 -12.22 11.48 4.96
C ILE A 13 -12.83 12.86 4.76
N ASP A 14 -14.16 12.90 4.63
CA ASP A 14 -14.91 14.15 4.52
C ASP A 14 -14.81 14.93 5.85
N THR A 15 -14.42 16.19 5.76
CA THR A 15 -14.18 17.07 6.92
C THR A 15 -15.33 18.03 7.23
N LEU A 16 -16.33 18.16 6.35
CA LEU A 16 -17.41 19.13 6.48
C LEU A 16 -18.20 18.99 7.79
N ASN A 17 -18.40 17.76 8.23
CA ASN A 17 -19.18 17.47 9.43
C ASN A 17 -18.30 17.06 10.63
N LEU A 18 -17.00 17.31 10.56
CA LEU A 18 -16.04 16.94 11.61
C LEU A 18 -15.50 18.18 12.33
N SER A 19 -15.49 18.12 13.65
CA SER A 19 -14.86 19.17 14.45
C SER A 19 -13.35 19.26 14.17
N PRO A 20 -12.74 20.45 14.33
CA PRO A 20 -11.29 20.63 14.18
C PRO A 20 -10.46 19.66 15.03
N ARG A 21 -10.98 19.29 16.20
CA ARG A 21 -10.35 18.32 17.10
C ARG A 21 -10.21 16.94 16.43
N ILE A 22 -11.29 16.44 15.83
CA ILE A 22 -11.31 15.14 15.14
C ILE A 22 -10.40 15.19 13.90
N GLN A 23 -10.50 16.25 13.11
CA GLN A 23 -9.63 16.45 11.94
C GLN A 23 -8.14 16.40 12.33
N ASN A 24 -7.75 17.07 13.43
CA ASN A 24 -6.37 17.06 13.92
C ASN A 24 -5.95 15.68 14.45
N GLN A 25 -6.85 14.92 15.07
CA GLN A 25 -6.59 13.55 15.47
C GLN A 25 -6.35 12.64 14.25
N ILE A 26 -7.09 12.83 13.16
CA ILE A 26 -6.86 12.10 11.90
C ILE A 26 -5.51 12.47 11.30
N ARG A 27 -5.16 13.75 11.23
CA ARG A 27 -3.84 14.20 10.73
C ARG A 27 -2.70 13.64 11.57
N SER A 28 -2.86 13.53 12.87
CA SER A 28 -1.83 12.98 13.77
C SER A 28 -1.53 11.48 13.52
N LEU A 29 -2.48 10.72 12.94
CA LEU A 29 -2.25 9.32 12.59
C LEU A 29 -1.20 9.12 11.49
N VAL A 30 -0.98 10.15 10.67
CA VAL A 30 -0.07 10.14 9.53
C VAL A 30 1.08 11.14 9.66
N ALA A 31 1.23 11.71 10.85
CA ALA A 31 2.33 12.58 11.21
C ALA A 31 3.29 11.85 12.17
N PHE A 32 4.58 11.95 11.90
CA PHE A 32 5.61 11.35 12.75
C PHE A 32 6.90 12.16 12.72
N ASP A 33 7.69 12.02 13.78
CA ASP A 33 8.97 12.67 13.89
C ASP A 33 9.93 12.21 12.78
N ASN A 34 10.59 13.18 12.13
CA ASN A 34 11.52 12.88 11.04
C ASN A 34 12.85 12.32 11.57
N PRO A 35 13.16 11.04 11.36
CA PRO A 35 14.39 10.44 11.89
C PRO A 35 15.65 11.11 11.35
N ILE A 36 15.61 11.65 10.12
CA ILE A 36 16.74 12.34 9.49
C ILE A 36 17.01 13.66 10.21
N PHE A 37 15.97 14.42 10.54
CA PHE A 37 16.08 15.67 11.29
C PHE A 37 16.80 15.44 12.63
N TYR A 38 16.34 14.47 13.41
CA TYR A 38 16.93 14.17 14.72
C TYR A 38 18.34 13.57 14.63
N LYS A 39 18.60 12.76 13.58
CA LYS A 39 19.95 12.26 13.31
C LYS A 39 20.90 13.40 12.99
N ASN A 40 20.51 14.32 12.12
CA ASN A 40 21.31 15.49 11.76
C ASN A 40 21.62 16.37 12.97
N ASN A 41 20.59 16.65 13.80
CA ASN A 41 20.77 17.42 15.03
C ASN A 41 21.82 16.78 15.95
N ARG A 42 21.77 15.45 16.12
CA ARG A 42 22.74 14.74 16.97
C ARG A 42 24.15 14.80 16.43
N LEU A 43 24.30 14.85 15.10
CA LEU A 43 25.60 14.91 14.42
C LEU A 43 26.09 16.33 14.13
N GLY A 44 25.33 17.37 14.50
CA GLY A 44 25.65 18.76 14.21
C GLY A 44 25.52 19.14 12.73
N TYR A 45 24.77 18.36 11.94
CA TYR A 45 24.52 18.65 10.53
C TYR A 45 23.36 19.62 10.33
N SER A 46 23.40 20.35 9.22
CA SER A 46 22.32 21.26 8.84
C SER A 46 21.03 20.49 8.51
N ASN A 47 19.89 21.01 8.97
CA ASN A 47 18.55 20.51 8.64
C ASN A 47 17.86 21.33 7.54
N TRP A 48 18.63 21.97 6.67
CA TRP A 48 18.08 22.67 5.54
C TRP A 48 17.20 21.71 4.69
N ASN A 49 15.96 22.08 4.45
CA ASN A 49 14.93 21.25 3.79
C ASN A 49 14.55 19.93 4.51
N GLN A 50 14.87 19.78 5.78
CA GLN A 50 14.42 18.64 6.58
C GLN A 50 13.37 19.12 7.60
N PRO A 51 12.08 18.86 7.39
CA PRO A 51 11.07 19.20 8.39
C PRO A 51 11.23 18.35 9.63
N MET A 52 10.93 18.91 10.80
CA MET A 52 10.96 18.20 12.07
C MET A 52 9.95 17.06 12.14
N VAL A 53 8.78 17.28 11.52
CA VAL A 53 7.68 16.31 11.43
C VAL A 53 7.39 16.01 9.97
N VAL A 54 7.26 14.75 9.63
CA VAL A 54 6.79 14.28 8.31
C VAL A 54 5.29 14.05 8.39
N TYR A 55 4.55 14.66 7.47
CA TYR A 55 3.12 14.46 7.31
C TYR A 55 2.86 13.69 6.00
N MET A 56 2.34 12.47 6.12
CA MET A 56 2.05 11.57 4.98
C MET A 56 0.63 11.70 4.45
N GLY A 57 -0.17 12.58 5.04
CA GLY A 57 -1.50 12.93 4.56
C GLY A 57 -1.45 14.06 3.52
N ARG A 58 -2.61 14.37 2.98
CA ARG A 58 -2.83 15.54 2.12
C ARG A 58 -4.23 16.08 2.35
N ASP A 59 -4.34 17.38 2.60
CA ASP A 59 -5.62 18.06 2.63
C ASP A 59 -6.00 18.45 1.19
N ILE A 60 -7.17 18.00 0.72
CA ILE A 60 -7.67 18.24 -0.64
C ILE A 60 -9.12 18.72 -0.53
N ASN A 61 -9.35 20.00 -0.75
CA ASN A 61 -10.66 20.63 -0.55
C ASN A 61 -11.22 20.27 0.84
N ASP A 62 -12.40 19.67 0.88
CA ASP A 62 -13.09 19.24 2.09
C ASP A 62 -12.73 17.84 2.55
N TYR A 63 -11.60 17.29 2.08
CA TYR A 63 -11.14 15.94 2.43
C TYR A 63 -9.73 15.94 3.02
N ILE A 64 -9.53 15.06 3.99
CA ILE A 64 -8.19 14.62 4.41
C ILE A 64 -7.91 13.29 3.73
N LYS A 65 -6.92 13.27 2.83
CA LYS A 65 -6.44 12.03 2.20
C LYS A 65 -5.31 11.43 3.03
N ILE A 66 -5.42 10.17 3.37
CA ILE A 66 -4.41 9.41 4.11
C ILE A 66 -4.07 8.08 3.40
N PRO A 67 -2.93 7.44 3.72
CA PRO A 67 -2.52 6.17 3.14
C PRO A 67 -3.53 5.05 3.35
N ARG A 68 -3.65 4.16 2.35
CA ARG A 68 -4.64 3.07 2.28
C ARG A 68 -4.58 2.07 3.46
N GLY A 69 -3.40 1.83 4.02
CA GLY A 69 -3.18 0.85 5.09
C GLY A 69 -3.68 1.28 6.48
N LEU A 70 -4.35 2.43 6.61
CA LEU A 70 -4.75 2.99 7.91
C LEU A 70 -6.24 2.82 8.23
N MET A 71 -6.99 2.06 7.43
CA MET A 71 -8.44 1.92 7.63
C MET A 71 -8.79 1.35 9.00
N GLU A 72 -8.07 0.35 9.46
CA GLU A 72 -8.26 -0.24 10.79
C GLU A 72 -8.07 0.79 11.90
N LYS A 73 -7.00 1.59 11.83
CA LYS A 73 -6.75 2.66 12.80
C LYS A 73 -7.83 3.75 12.81
N ILE A 74 -8.40 4.05 11.63
CA ILE A 74 -9.53 4.99 11.54
C ILE A 74 -10.78 4.39 12.18
N SER A 75 -11.08 3.13 11.88
CA SER A 75 -12.19 2.41 12.49
C SER A 75 -12.11 2.41 14.02
N ASP A 76 -10.93 2.10 14.56
CA ASP A 76 -10.67 2.13 16.00
C ASP A 76 -10.89 3.52 16.60
N LYS A 77 -10.42 4.57 15.92
CA LYS A 77 -10.63 5.95 16.36
C LYS A 77 -12.10 6.35 16.35
N CYS A 78 -12.84 5.97 15.31
CA CYS A 78 -14.27 6.21 15.23
C CYS A 78 -15.01 5.50 16.37
N SER A 79 -14.65 4.26 16.65
CA SER A 79 -15.22 3.47 17.74
C SER A 79 -14.94 4.09 19.12
N GLN A 80 -13.70 4.52 19.37
CA GLN A 80 -13.30 5.18 20.62
C GLN A 80 -14.01 6.53 20.84
N ALA A 81 -14.27 7.25 19.75
CA ALA A 81 -14.94 8.55 19.80
C ALA A 81 -16.46 8.47 19.65
N ASN A 82 -17.03 7.28 19.50
CA ASN A 82 -18.43 7.02 19.20
C ASN A 82 -18.93 7.81 17.96
N ILE A 83 -18.10 7.90 16.93
CA ILE A 83 -18.44 8.59 15.67
C ILE A 83 -18.96 7.54 14.69
N PRO A 84 -20.25 7.59 14.29
CA PRO A 84 -20.75 6.75 13.22
C PRO A 84 -20.11 7.13 11.91
N TYR A 85 -19.73 6.14 11.12
CA TYR A 85 -19.16 6.36 9.79
C TYR A 85 -19.80 5.46 8.75
N GLU A 86 -19.72 5.91 7.50
CA GLU A 86 -20.07 5.12 6.34
C GLU A 86 -18.88 5.00 5.40
N ILE A 87 -18.77 3.88 4.71
CA ILE A 87 -17.69 3.62 3.76
C ILE A 87 -18.27 3.59 2.35
N ILE A 88 -17.71 4.40 1.46
CA ILE A 88 -17.98 4.37 0.03
C ILE A 88 -16.73 3.76 -0.65
N ASP A 89 -16.85 2.54 -1.14
CA ASP A 89 -15.75 1.84 -1.82
C ASP A 89 -15.74 2.18 -3.32
N LYS A 90 -14.75 2.99 -3.72
CA LYS A 90 -14.46 3.38 -5.11
C LYS A 90 -13.12 2.83 -5.60
N ARG A 91 -12.61 1.78 -4.96
CA ARG A 91 -11.32 1.19 -5.33
C ARG A 91 -11.41 0.48 -6.67
N GLU A 92 -10.42 0.73 -7.50
CA GLU A 92 -10.19 -0.07 -8.71
C GLU A 92 -9.76 -1.48 -8.31
N ARG A 93 -10.49 -2.48 -8.76
CA ARG A 93 -10.23 -3.89 -8.45
C ARG A 93 -9.29 -4.56 -9.43
N GLY A 94 -8.84 -3.83 -10.46
CA GLY A 94 -8.06 -4.35 -11.56
C GLY A 94 -8.91 -5.12 -12.58
N LYS A 95 -8.31 -5.44 -13.73
CA LYS A 95 -8.96 -6.28 -14.75
C LYS A 95 -8.70 -7.74 -14.42
N PRO A 96 -9.68 -8.64 -14.56
CA PRO A 96 -9.46 -10.08 -14.42
C PRO A 96 -8.36 -10.54 -15.37
N VAL A 97 -7.51 -11.46 -14.92
CA VAL A 97 -6.43 -12.07 -15.71
C VAL A 97 -6.48 -13.57 -15.51
N ASN A 98 -6.45 -14.32 -16.63
CA ASN A 98 -6.37 -15.78 -16.58
C ASN A 98 -4.91 -16.19 -16.37
N VAL A 99 -4.57 -16.48 -15.12
CA VAL A 99 -3.19 -16.79 -14.70
C VAL A 99 -3.19 -17.95 -13.72
N GLU A 100 -2.23 -18.86 -13.89
CA GLU A 100 -2.02 -20.01 -13.03
C GLU A 100 -0.59 -20.00 -12.46
N PHE A 101 -0.44 -20.54 -11.26
CA PHE A 101 0.87 -20.69 -10.62
C PHE A 101 1.50 -22.02 -11.03
N LYS A 102 2.73 -21.96 -11.55
CA LYS A 102 3.57 -23.10 -11.91
C LYS A 102 4.63 -23.31 -10.84
N GLY A 103 4.34 -24.07 -9.83
CA GLY A 103 5.34 -24.33 -8.80
C GLY A 103 4.75 -24.96 -7.55
N GLN A 104 5.61 -25.11 -6.56
CA GLN A 104 5.23 -25.60 -5.24
C GLN A 104 5.78 -24.65 -4.17
N LEU A 105 4.91 -24.24 -3.26
CA LEU A 105 5.31 -23.44 -2.12
C LEU A 105 5.94 -24.33 -1.04
N LYS A 106 6.96 -23.80 -0.37
CA LYS A 106 7.48 -24.37 0.87
C LYS A 106 6.51 -24.10 2.02
N ASP A 107 6.59 -24.86 3.12
CA ASP A 107 5.68 -24.72 4.25
C ASP A 107 5.64 -23.30 4.84
N ASN A 108 6.80 -22.67 4.99
CA ASN A 108 6.90 -21.30 5.47
C ASN A 108 6.31 -20.26 4.49
N GLN A 109 6.39 -20.52 3.18
CA GLN A 109 5.78 -19.71 2.15
C GLN A 109 4.25 -19.87 2.15
N ASN A 110 3.76 -21.10 2.33
CA ASN A 110 2.32 -21.39 2.48
C ASN A 110 1.74 -20.62 3.68
N THR A 111 2.42 -20.64 4.82
CA THR A 111 2.01 -19.87 6.00
C THR A 111 1.91 -18.38 5.68
N ALA A 112 2.94 -17.80 5.05
CA ALA A 112 2.96 -16.40 4.67
C ALA A 112 1.83 -16.01 3.70
N VAL A 113 1.59 -16.83 2.69
CA VAL A 113 0.51 -16.61 1.71
C VAL A 113 -0.86 -16.65 2.37
N ASN A 114 -1.12 -17.65 3.20
CA ASN A 114 -2.40 -17.81 3.90
C ASN A 114 -2.70 -16.60 4.80
N GLU A 115 -1.68 -16.02 5.45
CA GLU A 115 -1.84 -14.79 6.21
C GLU A 115 -2.09 -13.58 5.31
N LEU A 116 -1.29 -13.38 4.25
CA LEU A 116 -1.42 -12.23 3.36
C LEU A 116 -2.75 -12.20 2.59
N LEU A 117 -3.34 -13.36 2.29
CA LEU A 117 -4.63 -13.44 1.59
C LEU A 117 -5.84 -13.01 2.44
N LYS A 118 -5.70 -12.98 3.76
CA LYS A 118 -6.76 -12.55 4.68
C LYS A 118 -7.02 -11.04 4.62
N TYR A 119 -6.05 -10.26 4.14
CA TYR A 119 -6.07 -8.80 4.20
C TYR A 119 -5.86 -8.16 2.84
N ASP A 120 -6.41 -6.97 2.66
CA ASP A 120 -6.18 -6.15 1.45
C ASP A 120 -4.78 -5.51 1.44
N ASN A 121 -4.20 -5.26 2.60
CA ASN A 121 -2.88 -4.66 2.76
C ASN A 121 -2.04 -5.50 3.73
N GLY A 122 -0.75 -5.64 3.44
CA GLY A 122 0.16 -6.38 4.30
C GLY A 122 1.62 -6.15 3.94
N ILE A 123 2.51 -6.50 4.86
CA ILE A 123 3.96 -6.44 4.68
C ILE A 123 4.53 -7.83 4.92
N LEU A 124 5.21 -8.38 3.90
CA LEU A 124 6.00 -9.59 4.05
C LEU A 124 7.44 -9.22 4.44
N ASN A 125 7.74 -9.32 5.73
CA ASN A 125 9.12 -9.21 6.21
C ASN A 125 9.75 -10.60 6.23
N ALA A 126 10.70 -10.84 5.32
CA ALA A 126 11.35 -12.13 5.16
C ALA A 126 12.82 -11.96 4.79
N THR A 127 13.64 -12.94 5.18
CA THR A 127 15.09 -12.96 4.90
C THR A 127 15.39 -13.01 3.40
N THR A 128 16.65 -12.76 3.04
CA THR A 128 17.15 -13.04 1.70
C THR A 128 17.00 -14.54 1.42
N ALA A 129 16.73 -14.90 0.16
CA ALA A 129 16.47 -16.29 -0.27
C ALA A 129 15.19 -16.96 0.28
N PHE A 130 14.31 -16.26 0.99
CA PHE A 130 13.00 -16.78 1.38
C PHE A 130 12.13 -17.17 0.16
N GLY A 131 12.35 -16.52 -0.99
CA GLY A 131 11.53 -16.67 -2.19
C GLY A 131 10.34 -15.70 -2.20
N LYS A 132 10.56 -14.43 -1.88
CA LYS A 132 9.54 -13.39 -1.89
C LYS A 132 8.82 -13.28 -3.23
N THR A 133 9.56 -13.45 -4.35
CA THR A 133 9.01 -13.44 -5.70
C THR A 133 8.07 -14.61 -5.95
N VAL A 134 8.41 -15.79 -5.42
CA VAL A 134 7.54 -16.98 -5.50
C VAL A 134 6.22 -16.76 -4.76
N VAL A 135 6.29 -16.19 -3.56
CA VAL A 135 5.09 -15.81 -2.78
C VAL A 135 4.25 -14.79 -3.54
N ALA A 136 4.88 -13.76 -4.12
CA ALA A 136 4.18 -12.75 -4.91
C ALA A 136 3.52 -13.36 -6.15
N SER A 137 4.20 -14.23 -6.89
CA SER A 137 3.65 -14.96 -8.04
C SER A 137 2.41 -15.78 -7.64
N TYR A 138 2.49 -16.49 -6.53
CA TYR A 138 1.34 -17.23 -6.02
C TYR A 138 0.18 -16.32 -5.64
N LEU A 139 0.42 -15.19 -4.97
CA LEU A 139 -0.62 -14.22 -4.64
C LEU A 139 -1.29 -13.64 -5.89
N ILE A 140 -0.52 -13.33 -6.95
CA ILE A 140 -1.04 -12.89 -8.24
C ILE A 140 -1.98 -13.95 -8.83
N SER A 141 -1.57 -15.21 -8.84
CA SER A 141 -2.38 -16.31 -9.36
C SER A 141 -3.66 -16.57 -8.56
N LYS A 142 -3.67 -16.23 -7.27
CA LYS A 142 -4.87 -16.36 -6.43
C LYS A 142 -5.82 -15.18 -6.57
N ARG A 143 -5.30 -13.97 -6.72
CA ARG A 143 -6.12 -12.77 -6.91
C ARG A 143 -6.67 -12.64 -8.31
N LYS A 144 -5.98 -13.17 -9.32
CA LYS A 144 -6.39 -13.21 -10.74
C LYS A 144 -6.82 -11.85 -11.30
N VAL A 145 -6.07 -10.82 -10.95
CA VAL A 145 -6.31 -9.44 -11.43
C VAL A 145 -5.01 -8.80 -11.91
N SER A 146 -5.13 -7.82 -12.79
CA SER A 146 -3.99 -7.03 -13.25
C SER A 146 -3.23 -6.46 -12.05
N THR A 147 -1.93 -6.66 -12.02
CA THR A 147 -1.07 -6.36 -10.88
C THR A 147 0.06 -5.42 -11.30
N LEU A 148 0.23 -4.32 -10.57
CA LEU A 148 1.36 -3.42 -10.72
C LEU A 148 2.46 -3.80 -9.71
N ILE A 149 3.66 -4.03 -10.21
CA ILE A 149 4.85 -4.31 -9.40
C ILE A 149 5.81 -3.13 -9.53
N VAL A 150 6.15 -2.50 -8.40
CA VAL A 150 7.03 -1.33 -8.36
C VAL A 150 8.36 -1.72 -7.74
N MET A 151 9.46 -1.45 -8.46
CA MET A 151 10.83 -1.79 -8.06
C MET A 151 11.72 -0.54 -8.04
N GLN A 152 12.74 -0.57 -7.20
CA GLN A 152 13.67 0.54 -7.03
C GLN A 152 14.82 0.56 -8.05
N SER A 153 15.03 -0.51 -8.84
CA SER A 153 16.08 -0.58 -9.85
C SER A 153 15.71 -1.45 -11.04
N VAL A 154 16.27 -1.15 -12.21
CA VAL A 154 16.06 -1.91 -13.46
C VAL A 154 16.57 -3.34 -13.33
N SER A 155 17.71 -3.53 -12.66
CA SER A 155 18.25 -4.87 -12.43
C SER A 155 17.27 -5.79 -11.68
N LEU A 156 16.59 -5.26 -10.65
CA LEU A 156 15.56 -6.00 -9.95
C LEU A 156 14.32 -6.25 -10.82
N ILE A 157 13.95 -5.32 -11.69
CA ILE A 157 12.84 -5.52 -12.64
C ILE A 157 13.12 -6.74 -13.52
N ASN A 158 14.30 -6.81 -14.14
CA ASN A 158 14.67 -7.92 -15.02
C ASN A 158 14.64 -9.27 -14.28
N GLN A 159 15.23 -9.32 -13.09
CA GLN A 159 15.18 -10.52 -12.24
C GLN A 159 13.74 -10.95 -11.93
N TRP A 160 12.86 -9.99 -11.61
CA TRP A 160 11.46 -10.28 -11.30
C TRP A 160 10.70 -10.76 -12.53
N VAL A 161 10.94 -10.18 -13.69
CA VAL A 161 10.32 -10.61 -14.95
C VAL A 161 10.67 -12.06 -15.26
N GLU A 162 11.93 -12.44 -15.15
CA GLU A 162 12.38 -13.83 -15.34
C GLU A 162 11.70 -14.81 -14.36
N GLU A 163 11.65 -14.45 -13.07
CA GLU A 163 11.02 -15.27 -12.05
C GLU A 163 9.49 -15.36 -12.24
N LEU A 164 8.83 -14.28 -12.65
CA LEU A 164 7.39 -14.28 -12.94
C LEU A 164 7.08 -15.21 -14.13
N HIS A 165 7.86 -15.18 -15.22
CA HIS A 165 7.71 -16.10 -16.35
C HIS A 165 7.92 -17.57 -15.95
N LYS A 166 8.78 -17.82 -14.98
CA LYS A 166 9.04 -19.16 -14.46
C LYS A 166 7.88 -19.70 -13.62
N PHE A 167 7.24 -18.84 -12.80
CA PHE A 167 6.25 -19.28 -11.84
C PHE A 167 4.80 -18.97 -12.24
N LEU A 168 4.56 -18.19 -13.30
CA LEU A 168 3.23 -17.89 -13.79
C LEU A 168 3.02 -18.42 -15.21
N ASP A 169 1.87 -19.00 -15.42
CA ASP A 169 1.31 -19.26 -16.75
C ASP A 169 0.17 -18.28 -17.02
N ILE A 170 0.37 -17.39 -17.98
CA ILE A 170 -0.60 -16.37 -18.33
C ILE A 170 -1.24 -16.80 -19.65
N ASN A 171 -2.50 -17.20 -19.58
CA ASN A 171 -3.25 -17.77 -20.72
C ASN A 171 -4.08 -16.67 -21.45
N GLU A 172 -3.46 -15.49 -21.63
CA GLU A 172 -4.06 -14.36 -22.35
C GLU A 172 -3.01 -13.65 -23.19
N GLU A 173 -3.43 -13.09 -24.32
CA GLU A 173 -2.62 -12.14 -25.05
C GLU A 173 -2.51 -10.84 -24.21
N LEU A 174 -1.33 -10.61 -23.65
CA LEU A 174 -1.05 -9.39 -22.93
C LEU A 174 -1.02 -8.22 -23.93
N PRO A 175 -1.67 -7.09 -23.62
CA PRO A 175 -1.54 -5.91 -24.46
C PRO A 175 -0.08 -5.49 -24.54
N THR A 176 0.45 -5.41 -25.74
CA THR A 176 1.81 -4.90 -26.00
C THR A 176 1.84 -3.42 -25.65
N TYR A 177 2.29 -3.09 -24.44
CA TYR A 177 2.61 -1.69 -24.12
C TYR A 177 3.93 -1.36 -24.79
N GLN A 178 3.87 -0.53 -25.82
CA GLN A 178 5.08 0.18 -26.27
C GLN A 178 5.52 1.04 -25.08
N THR A 179 6.62 0.65 -24.46
CA THR A 179 7.33 1.51 -23.52
C THR A 179 7.75 2.76 -24.28
N LYS A 180 7.01 3.84 -24.15
CA LYS A 180 7.57 5.17 -24.41
C LYS A 180 8.59 5.39 -23.31
N THR A 181 9.83 5.03 -23.58
CA THR A 181 10.99 5.57 -22.87
C THR A 181 11.03 7.06 -23.15
N GLY A 182 10.29 7.82 -22.37
CA GLY A 182 10.51 9.25 -22.23
C GLY A 182 11.60 9.43 -21.20
N ILE A 183 12.79 9.79 -21.65
CA ILE A 183 13.81 10.45 -20.83
C ILE A 183 13.35 11.88 -20.59
#